data_01d53a1df4258c49bd997fe6248b64ea
#
_entry.id   01d53a1df4258c49bd997fe6248b64ea
#
_cell.length_a   1.000
_cell.length_b   1.000
_cell.length_c   1.000
_cell.angle_alpha   90.00
_cell.angle_beta   90.00
_cell.angle_gamma   90.00
#
_symmetry.space_group_name_H-M   'P 1'
#
loop_
_entity.id
_entity.type
_entity.pdbx_description
1 polymer ?
#
loop_
_entity_poly.entity_id
_entity_poly.type
_entity_poly.pdbx_seq_one_letter_code
_entity_poly.pdbx_strand_id
1 'polypeptide(L)'
;MFGHAGSSNHGCEAIVRSTVKILKFSGLDIHTILGTYRVNEDKRFGLDLIIDEYANHRQVNRHSFGYVKNVIAKALFGIDRNLEYVNREITDKADESTVAISIGGDNYCYGDPACWMYLNR
;
A
#
# COMPACT_ATOMS: atom_id res chain seq x y z
N MET A 1 -5.38 1.38 5.85
CA MET A 1 -4.07 2.08 5.90
C MET A 1 -3.26 1.65 4.68
N PHE A 2 -2.53 2.56 4.05
CA PHE A 2 -1.73 2.28 2.83
C PHE A 2 -0.39 3.03 2.84
N GLY A 3 0.53 2.63 1.97
CA GLY A 3 1.88 3.23 1.86
C GLY A 3 2.92 2.59 2.77
N HIS A 4 2.61 1.46 3.40
CA HIS A 4 3.57 0.71 4.20
C HIS A 4 4.56 -0.06 3.33
N ALA A 5 5.85 0.21 3.49
CA ALA A 5 6.90 -0.42 2.69
C ALA A 5 7.41 -1.76 3.23
N GLY A 6 6.98 -2.14 4.43
CA GLY A 6 7.37 -3.37 5.13
C GLY A 6 7.99 -3.09 6.50
N SER A 7 7.90 -4.06 7.40
CA SER A 7 8.28 -3.94 8.82
C SER A 7 9.78 -4.09 9.09
N SER A 8 10.60 -4.45 8.10
CA SER A 8 12.07 -4.37 8.23
C SER A 8 12.56 -2.94 8.45
N ASN A 9 11.79 -1.95 8.01
CA ASN A 9 11.97 -0.57 8.44
C ASN A 9 11.17 -0.37 9.75
N HIS A 10 11.88 -0.37 10.88
CA HIS A 10 11.27 -0.21 12.21
C HIS A 10 10.50 1.09 12.38
N GLY A 11 10.84 2.15 11.64
CA GLY A 11 10.08 3.39 11.59
C GLY A 11 8.69 3.18 10.99
N CYS A 12 8.61 2.47 9.87
CA CYS A 12 7.34 2.12 9.25
C CYS A 12 6.49 1.19 10.13
N GLU A 13 7.10 0.19 10.77
CA GLU A 13 6.44 -0.68 11.73
C GLU A 13 5.86 0.12 12.92
N ALA A 14 6.65 1.02 13.50
CA ALA A 14 6.22 1.85 14.63
C ALA A 14 5.04 2.75 14.27
N ILE A 15 5.01 3.30 13.05
CA ILE A 15 3.88 4.12 12.56
C ILE A 15 2.61 3.27 12.48
N VAL A 16 2.67 2.06 11.91
CA VAL A 16 1.51 1.15 11.86
C VAL A 16 0.98 0.87 13.25
N ARG A 17 1.85 0.42 14.17
CA ARG A 17 1.48 0.09 15.55
C ARG A 17 0.86 1.27 16.29
N SER A 18 1.47 2.45 16.16
CA SER A 18 0.99 3.67 16.79
C SER A 18 -0.38 4.08 16.25
N THR A 19 -0.54 4.04 14.94
CA THR A 19 -1.83 4.38 14.28
C THR A 19 -2.93 3.44 14.75
N VAL A 20 -2.71 2.13 14.72
CA VAL A 20 -3.70 1.14 15.19
C VAL A 20 -4.03 1.36 16.68
N LYS A 21 -3.01 1.61 17.51
CA LYS A 21 -3.20 1.88 18.94
C LYS A 21 -4.06 3.13 19.17
N ILE A 22 -3.81 4.21 18.44
CA ILE A 22 -4.59 5.45 18.53
C ILE A 22 -6.03 5.18 18.11
N LEU A 23 -6.25 4.49 16.98
CA LEU A 23 -7.57 4.17 16.49
C LEU A 23 -8.35 3.31 17.49
N LYS A 24 -7.75 2.25 18.05
CA LYS A 24 -8.39 1.41 19.06
C LYS A 24 -8.64 2.14 20.37
N PHE A 25 -7.78 3.09 20.75
CA PHE A 25 -7.97 3.92 21.94
C PHE A 25 -9.14 4.90 21.83
N SER A 26 -9.57 5.23 20.59
CA SER A 26 -10.75 6.08 20.38
C SER A 26 -12.08 5.45 20.81
N GLY A 27 -12.07 4.16 21.18
CA GLY A 27 -13.27 3.42 21.60
C GLY A 27 -14.19 3.02 20.45
N LEU A 28 -13.77 3.24 19.21
CA LEU A 28 -14.52 2.81 18.03
C LEU A 28 -14.21 1.34 17.72
N ASP A 29 -15.22 0.60 17.31
CA ASP A 29 -15.04 -0.75 16.74
C ASP A 29 -14.56 -0.58 15.30
N ILE A 30 -13.25 -0.80 15.08
CA ILE A 30 -12.59 -0.50 13.82
C ILE A 30 -12.00 -1.78 13.23
N HIS A 31 -12.42 -2.12 12.03
CA HIS A 31 -11.76 -3.12 11.20
C HIS A 31 -10.60 -2.49 10.44
N THR A 32 -9.38 -2.98 10.68
CA THR A 32 -8.14 -2.41 10.15
C THR A 32 -7.60 -3.21 8.97
N ILE A 33 -7.42 -2.55 7.82
CA ILE A 33 -6.83 -3.12 6.62
C ILE A 33 -5.48 -2.45 6.36
N LEU A 34 -4.41 -3.24 6.15
CA LEU A 34 -3.07 -2.75 5.84
C LEU A 34 -2.67 -3.08 4.40
N GLY A 35 -2.53 -2.05 3.57
CA GLY A 35 -1.91 -2.14 2.24
C GLY A 35 -0.39 -2.18 2.37
N THR A 36 0.23 -3.28 1.96
CA THR A 36 1.67 -3.50 2.11
C THR A 36 2.27 -4.25 0.92
N TYR A 37 3.58 -4.07 0.71
CA TYR A 37 4.37 -4.82 -0.28
C TYR A 37 4.88 -6.17 0.27
N ARG A 38 4.86 -6.38 1.59
CA ARG A 38 5.56 -7.48 2.25
C ARG A 38 4.76 -8.14 3.36
N VAL A 39 3.58 -8.65 3.03
CA VAL A 39 2.65 -9.29 3.99
C VAL A 39 3.35 -10.34 4.87
N ASN A 40 4.19 -11.21 4.30
CA ASN A 40 4.86 -12.27 5.07
C ASN A 40 5.89 -11.71 6.07
N GLU A 41 6.53 -10.60 5.72
CA GLU A 41 7.46 -9.90 6.61
C GLU A 41 6.68 -9.27 7.77
N ASP A 42 5.61 -8.56 7.47
CA ASP A 42 4.78 -7.89 8.46
C ASP A 42 4.19 -8.87 9.48
N LYS A 43 3.78 -10.05 9.03
CA LYS A 43 3.34 -11.15 9.91
C LYS A 43 4.47 -11.65 10.81
N ARG A 44 5.71 -11.77 10.32
CA ARG A 44 6.86 -12.16 11.15
C ARG A 44 7.16 -11.14 12.25
N PHE A 45 6.87 -9.88 12.01
CA PHE A 45 6.98 -8.82 13.02
C PHE A 45 5.74 -8.73 13.92
N GLY A 46 4.78 -9.65 13.80
CA GLY A 46 3.60 -9.74 14.67
C GLY A 46 2.57 -8.63 14.42
N LEU A 47 2.52 -8.05 13.20
CA LEU A 47 1.46 -7.12 12.83
C LEU A 47 0.11 -7.82 12.64
N ASP A 48 0.10 -9.14 12.39
CA ASP A 48 -1.10 -9.97 12.33
C ASP A 48 -1.90 -10.03 13.65
N LEU A 49 -1.26 -9.67 14.78
CA LEU A 49 -1.93 -9.56 16.07
C LEU A 49 -2.78 -8.28 16.23
N ILE A 50 -2.57 -7.30 15.36
CA ILE A 50 -3.20 -5.98 15.48
C ILE A 50 -3.92 -5.52 14.20
N ILE A 51 -3.60 -6.12 13.07
CA ILE A 51 -4.20 -5.86 11.76
C ILE A 51 -5.18 -7.00 11.44
N ASP A 52 -6.39 -6.64 11.07
CA ASP A 52 -7.46 -7.60 10.80
C ASP A 52 -7.35 -8.18 9.39
N GLU A 53 -6.94 -7.36 8.40
CA GLU A 53 -6.82 -7.78 7.01
C GLU A 53 -5.63 -7.12 6.31
N TYR A 54 -5.06 -7.81 5.31
CA TYR A 54 -3.98 -7.30 4.47
C TYR A 54 -4.44 -7.15 3.03
N ALA A 55 -4.08 -6.03 2.40
CA ALA A 55 -4.15 -5.83 0.96
C ALA A 55 -2.73 -5.80 0.39
N ASN A 56 -2.43 -6.74 -0.52
CA ASN A 56 -1.08 -6.91 -1.04
C ASN A 56 -0.90 -6.16 -2.36
N HIS A 57 0.24 -5.50 -2.51
CA HIS A 57 0.67 -5.01 -3.82
C HIS A 57 1.06 -6.19 -4.71
N ARG A 58 0.44 -6.29 -5.87
CA ARG A 58 0.74 -7.35 -6.84
C ARG A 58 2.10 -7.11 -7.48
N GLN A 59 2.91 -8.16 -7.55
CA GLN A 59 4.18 -8.08 -8.29
C GLN A 59 3.94 -8.19 -9.79
N VAL A 60 4.54 -7.28 -10.55
CA VAL A 60 4.50 -7.34 -12.01
C VAL A 60 5.67 -8.18 -12.51
N ASN A 61 5.38 -9.28 -13.18
CA ASN A 61 6.42 -10.06 -13.85
C ASN A 61 6.89 -9.32 -15.11
N ARG A 62 8.08 -8.72 -15.03
CA ARG A 62 8.68 -7.94 -16.13
C ARG A 62 8.98 -8.75 -17.40
N HIS A 63 9.02 -10.07 -17.29
CA HIS A 63 9.24 -10.99 -18.42
C HIS A 63 7.94 -11.50 -19.03
N SER A 64 6.78 -11.04 -18.55
CA SER A 64 5.50 -11.43 -19.13
C SER A 64 5.17 -10.63 -20.39
N PHE A 65 4.53 -11.29 -21.34
CA PHE A 65 4.01 -10.63 -22.55
C PHE A 65 3.04 -9.48 -22.22
N GLY A 66 2.27 -9.65 -21.14
CA GLY A 66 1.39 -8.62 -20.61
C GLY A 66 2.12 -7.35 -20.18
N TYR A 67 3.30 -7.48 -19.58
CA TYR A 67 4.14 -6.34 -19.21
C TYR A 67 4.59 -5.55 -20.44
N VAL A 68 5.11 -6.23 -21.47
CA VAL A 68 5.56 -5.59 -22.70
C VAL A 68 4.41 -4.84 -23.39
N LYS A 69 3.24 -5.49 -23.49
CA LYS A 69 2.03 -4.86 -24.04
C LYS A 69 1.64 -3.59 -23.26
N ASN A 70 1.72 -3.61 -21.95
CA ASN A 70 1.39 -2.47 -21.10
C ASN A 70 2.42 -1.33 -21.22
N VAL A 71 3.71 -1.65 -21.38
CA VAL A 71 4.76 -0.64 -21.63
C VAL A 71 4.51 0.06 -22.97
N ILE A 72 4.16 -0.68 -24.01
CA ILE A 72 3.81 -0.11 -25.32
C ILE A 72 2.54 0.76 -25.22
N ALA A 73 1.51 0.28 -24.51
CA ALA A 73 0.28 1.04 -24.30
C ALA A 73 0.53 2.35 -23.53
N LYS A 74 1.41 2.32 -22.52
CA LYS A 74 1.83 3.52 -21.80
C LYS A 74 2.54 4.53 -22.72
N ALA A 75 3.46 4.06 -23.55
CA ALA A 75 4.20 4.92 -24.47
C ALA A 75 3.29 5.57 -25.54
N LEU A 76 2.29 4.84 -26.04
CA LEU A 76 1.39 5.31 -27.10
C LEU A 76 0.19 6.12 -26.58
N PHE A 77 -0.36 5.75 -25.42
CA PHE A 77 -1.64 6.26 -24.92
C PHE A 77 -1.55 6.92 -23.53
N GLY A 78 -0.39 6.94 -22.90
CA GLY A 78 -0.20 7.49 -21.55
C GLY A 78 -0.85 6.69 -20.43
N ILE A 79 -1.44 5.51 -20.71
CA ILE A 79 -2.18 4.70 -19.74
C ILE A 79 -1.25 3.71 -19.07
N ASP A 80 -1.02 3.86 -17.75
CA ASP A 80 -0.20 2.93 -16.97
C ASP A 80 -1.05 1.81 -16.32
N ARG A 81 -1.38 0.80 -17.12
CA ARG A 81 -2.12 -0.38 -16.63
C ARG A 81 -1.31 -1.25 -15.66
N ASN A 82 0.01 -1.13 -15.64
CA ASN A 82 0.82 -1.85 -14.66
C ASN A 82 0.62 -1.29 -13.27
N LEU A 83 0.51 0.04 -13.14
CA LEU A 83 0.25 0.70 -11.87
C LEU A 83 -1.14 0.33 -11.33
N GLU A 84 -2.15 0.34 -12.19
CA GLU A 84 -3.51 -0.11 -11.85
C GLU A 84 -3.51 -1.57 -11.39
N TYR A 85 -2.82 -2.47 -12.11
CA TYR A 85 -2.73 -3.87 -11.74
C TYR A 85 -2.03 -4.08 -10.39
N VAL A 86 -0.92 -3.38 -10.12
CA VAL A 86 -0.17 -3.47 -8.86
C VAL A 86 -1.02 -3.05 -7.67
N ASN A 87 -1.80 -1.99 -7.84
CA ASN A 87 -2.56 -1.39 -6.75
C ASN A 87 -4.01 -1.89 -6.64
N ARG A 88 -4.44 -2.78 -7.54
CA ARG A 88 -5.85 -3.17 -7.66
C ARG A 88 -6.46 -3.64 -6.34
N GLU A 89 -5.79 -4.54 -5.64
CA GLU A 89 -6.29 -5.07 -4.36
C GLU A 89 -6.44 -3.97 -3.29
N ILE A 90 -5.48 -3.02 -3.26
CA ILE A 90 -5.55 -1.88 -2.34
C ILE A 90 -6.68 -0.93 -2.74
N THR A 91 -6.87 -0.70 -4.03
CA THR A 91 -7.97 0.15 -4.53
C THR A 91 -9.33 -0.47 -4.24
N ASP A 92 -9.50 -1.78 -4.51
CA ASP A 92 -10.73 -2.51 -4.21
C ASP A 92 -11.07 -2.40 -2.71
N LYS A 93 -10.06 -2.57 -1.84
CA LYS A 93 -10.24 -2.41 -0.38
C LYS A 93 -10.45 -0.97 0.07
N ALA A 94 -9.88 0.00 -0.63
CA ALA A 94 -10.12 1.41 -0.35
C ALA A 94 -11.56 1.81 -0.66
N ASP A 95 -12.14 1.28 -1.73
CA ASP A 95 -13.55 1.52 -2.10
C ASP A 95 -14.53 0.93 -1.08
N GLU A 96 -14.15 -0.18 -0.41
CA GLU A 96 -14.92 -0.80 0.67
C GLU A 96 -14.73 -0.07 2.02
N SER A 97 -13.74 0.81 2.14
CA SER A 97 -13.32 1.41 3.41
C SER A 97 -13.98 2.77 3.65
N THR A 98 -14.35 3.05 4.90
CA THR A 98 -14.91 4.36 5.30
C THR A 98 -13.83 5.46 5.34
N VAL A 99 -12.59 5.11 5.72
CA VAL A 99 -11.47 6.04 5.85
C VAL A 99 -10.18 5.40 5.33
N ALA A 100 -9.46 6.12 4.48
CA ALA A 100 -8.13 5.73 4.01
C ALA A 100 -7.06 6.61 4.68
N ILE A 101 -6.09 5.99 5.33
CA ILE A 101 -4.99 6.67 6.02
C ILE A 101 -3.68 6.31 5.33
N SER A 102 -2.97 7.31 4.82
CA SER A 102 -1.61 7.13 4.32
C SER A 102 -0.63 7.08 5.49
N ILE A 103 0.09 5.97 5.61
CA ILE A 103 1.05 5.71 6.66
C ILE A 103 2.40 5.32 6.04
N GLY A 104 3.30 6.20 5.96
CA GLY A 104 4.63 5.88 5.44
C GLY A 104 5.55 7.07 5.65
N GLY A 105 6.71 6.84 6.25
CA GLY A 105 7.67 7.90 6.54
C GLY A 105 8.18 8.61 5.29
N ASP A 106 8.37 7.84 4.20
CA ASP A 106 9.00 8.33 2.98
C ASP A 106 8.02 8.60 1.82
N ASN A 107 6.72 8.39 2.04
CA ASN A 107 5.72 8.53 0.97
C ASN A 107 5.60 9.94 0.41
N TYR A 108 6.07 10.94 1.14
CA TYR A 108 5.96 12.36 0.81
C TYR A 108 7.32 13.08 0.81
N CYS A 109 8.42 12.35 0.66
CA CYS A 109 9.75 12.93 0.56
C CYS A 109 9.90 13.74 -0.71
N TYR A 110 10.33 14.99 -0.57
CA TYR A 110 10.56 15.89 -1.69
C TYR A 110 11.66 15.33 -2.60
N GLY A 111 11.34 15.14 -3.88
CA GLY A 111 12.28 14.62 -4.88
C GLY A 111 12.17 13.11 -5.16
N ASP A 112 11.36 12.36 -4.43
CA ASP A 112 11.08 10.98 -4.79
C ASP A 112 10.02 10.93 -5.91
N PRO A 113 10.30 10.26 -7.04
CA PRO A 113 9.32 10.07 -8.12
C PRO A 113 8.02 9.39 -7.64
N ALA A 114 8.09 8.55 -6.60
CA ALA A 114 6.92 7.92 -6.01
C ALA A 114 5.99 8.93 -5.33
N CYS A 115 6.51 10.02 -4.80
CA CYS A 115 5.72 11.09 -4.18
C CYS A 115 4.70 11.71 -5.16
N TRP A 116 5.07 11.87 -6.41
CA TRP A 116 4.21 12.44 -7.45
C TRP A 116 3.03 11.54 -7.80
N MET A 117 3.13 10.22 -7.60
CA MET A 117 2.05 9.28 -7.87
C MET A 117 0.90 9.39 -6.86
N TYR A 118 1.18 9.85 -5.64
CA TYR A 118 0.18 10.05 -4.59
C TYR A 118 -0.46 11.44 -4.63
N LEU A 119 0.23 12.43 -5.19
CA LEU A 119 -0.25 13.82 -5.22
C LEU A 119 -1.11 14.17 -6.44
N ASN A 120 -1.07 13.36 -7.50
CA ASN A 120 -1.73 13.65 -8.78
C ASN A 120 -2.96 12.77 -9.07
N ARG A 121 -3.62 12.26 -8.02
CA ARG A 121 -4.90 11.54 -8.15
C ARG A 121 -6.01 12.22 -7.40
#